data_fc73a88c8c511129efcf198c3048301a
#
_entry.id   fc73a88c8c511129efcf198c3048301a
#
_cell.length_a   1.000
_cell.length_b   1.000
_cell.length_c   1.000
_cell.angle_alpha   90.00
_cell.angle_beta   90.00
_cell.angle_gamma   90.00
#
_symmetry.space_group_name_H-M   'P 1'
#
loop_
_entity.id
_entity.type
_entity.pdbx_description
1 polymer ?
#
loop_
_entity_poly.entity_id
_entity_poly.type
_entity_poly.pdbx_seq_one_letter_code
_entity_poly.pdbx_strand_id
1 'polypeptide(L)'
;MLLLNMPKKTLHYRTEAGRIPYREWIDSLRDKLGKAYILDRIDRAEDGNFGKQRSVGGGVVEMKIDFGPGYRVYLGQDGEELIILLCGGDKSTQDKDIRLAQDYWQDYRRRK
;
A
#
# COMPACT_ATOMS: atom_id res chain seq x y z
N MET A 1 -28.28 -4.03 -13.66
CA MET A 1 -27.44 -3.01 -13.03
C MET A 1 -26.03 -3.52 -12.83
N LEU A 2 -25.09 -2.80 -13.34
CA LEU A 2 -23.69 -3.23 -13.28
C LEU A 2 -22.89 -2.33 -12.37
N LEU A 3 -22.57 -2.85 -11.20
CA LEU A 3 -21.68 -2.16 -10.25
C LEU A 3 -20.34 -2.86 -10.12
N LEU A 4 -20.06 -3.79 -11.06
CA LEU A 4 -18.93 -4.69 -10.96
C LEU A 4 -17.58 -3.99 -11.01
N ASN A 5 -17.51 -2.86 -11.70
CA ASN A 5 -16.25 -2.17 -11.92
C ASN A 5 -16.20 -0.79 -11.28
N MET A 6 -16.88 -0.65 -10.15
CA MET A 6 -16.76 0.58 -9.37
C MET A 6 -15.32 0.79 -8.98
N PRO A 7 -14.73 1.96 -9.28
CA PRO A 7 -13.36 2.22 -8.90
C PRO A 7 -13.22 2.27 -7.39
N LYS A 8 -12.05 1.83 -6.92
CA LYS A 8 -11.69 1.93 -5.51
C LYS A 8 -11.01 3.26 -5.28
N LYS A 9 -11.06 3.74 -4.05
CA LYS A 9 -10.33 4.94 -3.63
C LYS A 9 -9.17 4.52 -2.76
N THR A 10 -8.05 5.22 -2.88
CA THR A 10 -6.93 5.04 -1.98
C THR A 10 -6.91 6.16 -0.96
N LEU A 11 -6.73 5.76 0.29
CA LEU A 11 -6.49 6.68 1.40
C LEU A 11 -5.12 6.34 1.98
N HIS A 12 -4.45 7.34 2.52
CA HIS A 12 -3.15 7.14 3.17
C HIS A 12 -3.38 7.01 4.67
N TYR A 13 -2.89 5.90 5.24
CA TYR A 13 -2.93 5.71 6.68
C TYR A 13 -2.15 6.82 7.36
N ARG A 14 -2.72 7.35 8.45
CA ARG A 14 -2.11 8.40 9.25
C ARG A 14 -2.04 7.95 10.69
N THR A 15 -0.86 8.06 11.30
CA THR A 15 -0.68 7.71 12.71
C THR A 15 -1.37 8.71 13.61
N GLU A 16 -1.54 8.38 14.89
CA GLU A 16 -2.09 9.31 15.87
C GLU A 16 -1.25 10.58 15.98
N ALA A 17 0.06 10.46 15.80
CA ALA A 17 0.97 11.60 15.83
C ALA A 17 0.92 12.44 14.56
N GLY A 18 0.12 12.06 13.57
CA GLY A 18 -0.07 12.82 12.35
C GLY A 18 0.91 12.47 11.23
N ARG A 19 1.75 11.45 11.40
CA ARG A 19 2.64 11.01 10.34
C ARG A 19 1.87 10.19 9.31
N ILE A 20 2.32 10.24 8.06
CA ILE A 20 1.76 9.43 6.96
C ILE A 20 2.91 8.60 6.39
N PRO A 21 3.12 7.38 6.90
CA PRO A 21 4.31 6.59 6.55
C PRO A 21 4.47 6.34 5.05
N TYR A 22 3.39 6.05 4.34
CA TYR A 22 3.47 5.86 2.89
C TYR A 22 4.02 7.12 2.20
N ARG A 23 3.52 8.30 2.58
CA ARG A 23 3.96 9.57 2.00
C ARG A 23 5.42 9.83 2.30
N GLU A 24 5.85 9.59 3.54
CA GLU A 24 7.25 9.75 3.91
C GLU A 24 8.14 8.88 3.03
N TRP A 25 7.73 7.65 2.81
CA TRP A 25 8.52 6.74 1.99
C TRP A 25 8.55 7.16 0.52
N ILE A 26 7.39 7.39 -0.09
CA ILE A 26 7.34 7.71 -1.52
C ILE A 26 8.04 9.03 -1.83
N ASP A 27 7.93 10.00 -0.94
CA ASP A 27 8.57 11.30 -1.13
C ASP A 27 10.09 11.23 -0.93
N SER A 28 10.57 10.23 -0.19
CA SER A 28 12.01 10.04 0.04
C SER A 28 12.73 9.36 -1.13
N LEU A 29 12.00 8.73 -2.04
CA LEU A 29 12.60 7.98 -3.14
C LEU A 29 13.22 8.93 -4.16
N ARG A 30 14.50 8.68 -4.46
CA ARG A 30 15.23 9.43 -5.49
C ARG A 30 15.09 8.80 -6.87
N ASP A 31 14.71 7.55 -6.92
CA ASP A 31 14.50 6.79 -8.15
C ASP A 31 13.21 7.23 -8.82
N LYS A 32 13.30 8.19 -9.73
CA LYS A 32 12.12 8.77 -10.38
C LYS A 32 11.34 7.75 -11.19
N LEU A 33 12.03 6.86 -11.88
CA LEU A 33 11.37 5.85 -12.70
C LEU A 33 10.69 4.81 -11.82
N GLY A 34 11.37 4.38 -10.74
CA GLY A 34 10.78 3.46 -9.77
C GLY A 34 9.53 4.05 -9.14
N LYS A 35 9.58 5.34 -8.78
CA LYS A 35 8.43 6.04 -8.22
C LYS A 35 7.26 6.06 -9.20
N ALA A 36 7.54 6.29 -10.50
CA ALA A 36 6.50 6.27 -11.53
C ALA A 36 5.83 4.90 -11.63
N TYR A 37 6.62 3.82 -11.59
CA TYR A 37 6.08 2.46 -11.59
C TYR A 37 5.21 2.18 -10.36
N ILE A 38 5.64 2.67 -9.19
CA ILE A 38 4.86 2.50 -7.96
C ILE A 38 3.50 3.18 -8.09
N LEU A 39 3.51 4.44 -8.53
CA LEU A 39 2.27 5.22 -8.69
C LEU A 39 1.33 4.58 -9.71
N ASP A 40 1.88 4.08 -10.82
CA ASP A 40 1.09 3.38 -11.83
C ASP A 40 0.41 2.13 -11.27
N ARG A 41 1.12 1.37 -10.45
CA ARG A 41 0.58 0.17 -9.83
C ARG A 41 -0.56 0.49 -8.87
N ILE A 42 -0.46 1.60 -8.15
CA ILE A 42 -1.53 2.04 -7.26
C ILE A 42 -2.75 2.48 -8.07
N ASP A 43 -2.54 3.20 -9.18
CA ASP A 43 -3.64 3.57 -10.06
C ASP A 43 -4.37 2.35 -10.60
N ARG A 44 -3.63 1.32 -11.00
CA ARG A 44 -4.24 0.07 -11.47
C ARG A 44 -5.01 -0.65 -10.36
N ALA A 45 -4.51 -0.60 -9.14
CA ALA A 45 -5.19 -1.20 -7.99
C ALA A 45 -6.56 -0.54 -7.77
N GLU A 46 -6.67 0.75 -8.01
CA GLU A 46 -7.94 1.46 -7.92
C GLU A 46 -8.96 0.94 -8.93
N ASP A 47 -8.49 0.41 -10.06
CA ASP A 47 -9.35 -0.23 -11.06
C ASP A 47 -9.56 -1.73 -10.78
N GLY A 48 -9.12 -2.21 -9.62
CA GLY A 48 -9.25 -3.62 -9.25
C GLY A 48 -8.11 -4.51 -9.68
N ASN A 49 -7.11 -3.96 -10.37
CA ASN A 49 -5.96 -4.73 -10.84
C ASN A 49 -4.77 -4.53 -9.89
N PHE A 50 -4.64 -5.44 -8.93
CA PHE A 50 -3.55 -5.37 -7.95
C PHE A 50 -2.22 -5.91 -8.46
N GLY A 51 -2.23 -6.58 -9.62
CA GLY A 51 -1.01 -7.16 -10.16
C GLY A 51 -0.43 -8.22 -9.24
N LYS A 52 0.90 -8.27 -9.14
CA LYS A 52 1.57 -9.24 -8.28
C LYS A 52 1.40 -8.85 -6.82
N GLN A 53 0.65 -9.66 -6.10
CA GLN A 53 0.31 -9.40 -4.72
C GLN A 53 0.25 -10.68 -3.91
N ARG A 54 0.37 -10.55 -2.60
CA ARG A 54 0.16 -11.67 -1.67
C ARG A 54 -0.27 -11.16 -0.32
N SER A 55 -0.98 -12.00 0.43
CA SER A 55 -1.27 -11.73 1.84
C SER A 55 0.01 -11.94 2.66
N VAL A 56 0.27 -11.01 3.57
CA VAL A 56 1.43 -11.11 4.47
C VAL A 56 1.01 -11.20 5.94
N GLY A 57 -0.26 -11.54 6.18
CA GLY A 57 -0.78 -11.72 7.54
C GLY A 57 -1.40 -10.44 8.10
N GLY A 58 -2.25 -10.63 9.10
CA GLY A 58 -2.89 -9.52 9.80
C GLY A 58 -3.85 -8.69 8.95
N GLY A 59 -4.27 -9.20 7.80
CA GLY A 59 -5.13 -8.45 6.88
C GLY A 59 -4.37 -7.55 5.93
N VAL A 60 -3.04 -7.62 5.92
CA VAL A 60 -2.20 -6.79 5.05
C VAL A 60 -1.89 -7.50 3.75
N VAL A 61 -1.94 -6.76 2.66
CA VAL A 61 -1.55 -7.22 1.33
C VAL A 61 -0.28 -6.49 0.92
N GLU A 62 0.66 -7.25 0.35
CA GLU A 62 1.89 -6.71 -0.23
C GLU A 62 1.75 -6.70 -1.74
N MET A 63 1.88 -5.53 -2.35
CA MET A 63 2.02 -5.42 -3.82
C MET A 63 3.50 -5.29 -4.14
N LYS A 64 4.00 -6.19 -4.98
CA LYS A 64 5.39 -6.16 -5.40
C LYS A 64 5.53 -5.51 -6.76
N ILE A 65 6.46 -4.58 -6.86
CA ILE A 65 6.82 -3.91 -8.12
C ILE A 65 8.18 -4.46 -8.55
N ASP A 66 8.21 -5.25 -9.64
CA ASP A 66 9.42 -5.87 -10.15
C ASP A 66 10.25 -4.86 -10.93
N PHE A 67 10.87 -3.96 -10.20
CA PHE A 67 11.74 -2.94 -10.75
C PHE A 67 12.76 -2.53 -9.70
N GLY A 68 14.01 -2.28 -10.12
CA GLY A 68 15.07 -1.83 -9.24
C GLY A 68 15.29 -2.76 -8.05
N PRO A 69 15.31 -2.24 -6.82
CA PRO A 69 15.57 -3.07 -5.64
C PRO A 69 14.39 -3.94 -5.22
N GLY A 70 13.33 -4.00 -6.01
CA GLY A 70 12.11 -4.73 -5.67
C GLY A 70 11.25 -3.96 -4.69
N TYR A 71 10.62 -2.90 -5.17
CA TYR A 71 9.74 -2.08 -4.33
C TYR A 71 8.49 -2.83 -3.92
N ARG A 72 7.99 -2.50 -2.74
CA ARG A 72 6.77 -3.09 -2.20
C ARG A 72 5.91 -2.02 -1.57
N VAL A 73 4.61 -2.12 -1.82
CA VAL A 73 3.60 -1.27 -1.17
C VAL A 73 2.71 -2.16 -0.34
N TYR A 74 2.51 -1.78 0.91
CA TYR A 74 1.67 -2.51 1.85
C TYR A 74 0.36 -1.79 2.04
N LEU A 75 -0.73 -2.54 1.93
CA LEU A 75 -2.06 -1.96 2.00
C LEU A 75 -3.02 -2.87 2.74
N GLY A 76 -4.12 -2.28 3.20
CA GLY A 76 -5.28 -3.01 3.68
C GLY A 76 -6.49 -2.62 2.86
N GLN A 77 -7.47 -3.51 2.79
CA GLN A 77 -8.73 -3.19 2.12
C GLN A 77 -9.82 -3.00 3.15
N ASP A 78 -10.44 -1.84 3.13
CA ASP A 78 -11.57 -1.53 4.00
C ASP A 78 -12.83 -1.60 3.16
N GLY A 79 -13.48 -2.76 3.20
CA GLY A 79 -14.59 -3.06 2.32
C GLY A 79 -14.12 -3.22 0.88
N GLU A 80 -15.03 -3.02 -0.05
CA GLU A 80 -14.72 -3.20 -1.47
C GLU A 80 -14.23 -1.92 -2.15
N GLU A 81 -14.41 -0.78 -1.49
CA GLU A 81 -14.20 0.52 -2.13
C GLU A 81 -12.94 1.25 -1.67
N LEU A 82 -12.39 0.89 -0.51
CA LEU A 82 -11.27 1.63 0.05
C LEU A 82 -10.02 0.79 0.13
N ILE A 83 -8.93 1.35 -0.39
CA ILE A 83 -7.58 0.81 -0.23
C ILE A 83 -6.84 1.75 0.70
N ILE A 84 -6.30 1.22 1.79
CA ILE A 84 -5.56 2.02 2.76
C ILE A 84 -4.08 1.74 2.56
N LEU A 85 -3.34 2.73 2.08
CA LEU A 85 -1.90 2.62 1.88
C LEU A 85 -1.21 2.80 3.22
N LEU A 86 -0.50 1.77 3.67
CA LEU A 86 0.06 1.70 5.02
C LEU A 86 1.51 2.18 5.06
N CYS A 87 2.32 1.63 4.20
CA CYS A 87 3.73 2.00 4.08
C CYS A 87 4.32 1.35 2.84
N GLY A 88 5.59 1.57 2.59
CA GLY A 88 6.30 0.96 1.50
C GLY A 88 7.75 0.73 1.86
N GLY A 89 8.45 0.02 1.00
CA GLY A 89 9.85 -0.28 1.16
C GLY A 89 10.37 -1.08 -0.01
N ASP A 90 11.48 -1.77 0.20
CA ASP A 90 12.05 -2.63 -0.81
C ASP A 90 12.43 -3.98 -0.19
N LYS A 91 13.09 -4.82 -0.97
CA LYS A 91 13.46 -6.16 -0.50
C LYS A 91 14.33 -6.11 0.75
N SER A 92 15.20 -5.11 0.88
CA SER A 92 16.15 -5.03 2.00
C SER A 92 15.50 -4.74 3.35
N THR A 93 14.30 -4.14 3.35
CA THR A 93 13.57 -3.80 4.57
C THR A 93 12.27 -4.58 4.73
N GLN A 94 12.08 -5.61 3.93
CA GLN A 94 10.79 -6.30 3.81
C GLN A 94 10.23 -6.80 5.13
N ASP A 95 11.02 -7.50 5.93
CA ASP A 95 10.50 -8.09 7.17
C ASP A 95 10.06 -7.02 8.16
N LYS A 96 10.84 -5.96 8.30
CA LYS A 96 10.49 -4.84 9.17
C LYS A 96 9.23 -4.14 8.66
N ASP A 97 9.15 -3.92 7.36
CA ASP A 97 8.02 -3.21 6.76
C ASP A 97 6.71 -3.99 6.90
N ILE A 98 6.77 -5.31 6.77
CA ILE A 98 5.59 -6.16 6.99
C ILE A 98 5.07 -5.99 8.43
N ARG A 99 5.96 -6.03 9.42
CA ARG A 99 5.55 -5.86 10.82
C ARG A 99 4.94 -4.50 11.07
N LEU A 100 5.55 -3.45 10.53
CA LEU A 100 5.01 -2.10 10.63
C LEU A 100 3.64 -1.99 9.98
N ALA A 101 3.49 -2.56 8.79
CA ALA A 101 2.22 -2.54 8.08
C ALA A 101 1.13 -3.25 8.88
N GLN A 102 1.44 -4.37 9.49
CA GLN A 102 0.48 -5.08 10.34
C GLN A 102 0.05 -4.23 11.53
N ASP A 103 1.00 -3.54 12.18
CA ASP A 103 0.71 -2.66 13.30
C ASP A 103 -0.15 -1.47 12.86
N TYR A 104 0.18 -0.87 11.72
CA TYR A 104 -0.57 0.25 11.17
C TYR A 104 -1.99 -0.16 10.79
N TRP A 105 -2.15 -1.33 10.18
CA TRP A 105 -3.48 -1.82 9.81
C TRP A 105 -4.34 -2.08 11.04
N GLN A 106 -3.77 -2.67 12.08
CA GLN A 106 -4.46 -2.92 13.33
C GLN A 106 -4.90 -1.59 13.98
N ASP A 107 -4.02 -0.60 13.98
CA ASP A 107 -4.33 0.73 14.51
C ASP A 107 -5.45 1.40 13.71
N TYR A 108 -5.37 1.33 12.37
CA TYR A 108 -6.42 1.87 11.52
C TYR A 108 -7.78 1.26 11.85
N ARG A 109 -7.84 -0.05 11.94
CA ARG A 109 -9.09 -0.76 12.23
C ARG A 109 -9.64 -0.43 13.61
N ARG A 110 -8.77 -0.25 14.59
CA ARG A 110 -9.18 0.08 15.95
C ARG A 110 -9.76 1.48 16.04
N ARG A 111 -9.27 2.42 15.22
CA ARG A 111 -9.68 3.83 15.27
C ARG A 111 -10.82 4.20 14.34
N LYS A 112 -11.22 3.30 13.47
CA LYS A 112 -12.28 3.64 12.54
C LYS A 112 -13.67 3.51 13.18
#